data_5f559106f9be10e28ad882c38d626b86
#
_entry.id   5f559106f9be10e28ad882c38d626b86
#
_cell.length_a   1.000
_cell.length_b   1.000
_cell.length_c   1.000
_cell.angle_alpha   90.00
_cell.angle_beta   90.00
_cell.angle_gamma   90.00
#
_symmetry.space_group_name_H-M   'P 1'
#
loop_
_entity.id
_entity.type
_entity.pdbx_description
1 polymer ?
#
loop_
_entity_poly.entity_id
_entity_poly.type
_entity_poly.pdbx_seq_one_letter_code
_entity_poly.pdbx_strand_id
1 'polypeptide(L)'
;PRSDSSAASDVYKRQFRSSGDPYVSHPIAVAKILADFKMDGDCLTAAILHDVIEDSGIPKSYLKNEFNVDVANLVDGVSKLDKISLTSKQEEQAENFQKMLLAMSKDIRVIVLKLADRLHNMRTLKYLNKDKQKRIATETLEIYAPIAHRLGMHQFYRELEDLAFEVIHPYKNKVLKNAIKKNTKGRKKILNKIESSIKEKLNEYELNSQVNGRIKHLYGIFKKMKTQTKSLDQVLDVYAFKITTNSVMDCYKALG
;
A
#
# COMPACT_ATOMS: atom_id res chain seq x y z
N PRO A 1 29.67 -16.30 -26.06
CA PRO A 1 28.29 -16.35 -25.62
C PRO A 1 28.13 -15.42 -24.43
N ARG A 2 27.32 -14.37 -24.57
CA ARG A 2 26.96 -13.51 -23.44
C ARG A 2 26.11 -14.38 -22.53
N SER A 3 26.40 -14.38 -21.21
CA SER A 3 25.59 -15.13 -20.25
C SER A 3 24.15 -14.62 -20.27
N ASP A 4 23.16 -15.51 -20.13
CA ASP A 4 21.72 -15.15 -20.14
C ASP A 4 21.36 -14.05 -19.12
N SER A 5 22.13 -13.94 -18.03
CA SER A 5 22.07 -12.86 -17.04
C SER A 5 22.34 -11.49 -17.64
N SER A 6 23.28 -11.38 -18.61
CA SER A 6 23.53 -10.09 -19.29
C SER A 6 22.42 -9.71 -20.26
N ALA A 7 21.77 -10.68 -20.89
CA ALA A 7 20.67 -10.46 -21.81
C ALA A 7 19.40 -9.94 -21.06
N ALA A 8 19.06 -10.53 -19.93
CA ALA A 8 17.96 -10.07 -19.10
C ALA A 8 18.20 -8.63 -18.58
N SER A 9 19.41 -8.34 -18.09
CA SER A 9 19.81 -6.99 -17.68
C SER A 9 19.71 -5.97 -18.83
N ASP A 10 20.04 -6.37 -20.05
CA ASP A 10 19.98 -5.48 -21.22
C ASP A 10 18.53 -5.24 -21.68
N VAL A 11 17.62 -6.19 -21.53
CA VAL A 11 16.19 -6.01 -21.82
C VAL A 11 15.57 -5.02 -20.86
N TYR A 12 15.79 -5.15 -19.55
CA TYR A 12 15.29 -4.20 -18.55
C TYR A 12 15.85 -2.78 -18.72
N LYS A 13 17.09 -2.63 -19.15
CA LYS A 13 17.73 -1.32 -19.41
C LYS A 13 17.15 -0.60 -20.61
N ARG A 14 16.56 -1.32 -21.59
CA ARG A 14 16.04 -0.75 -22.85
C ARG A 14 14.55 -0.51 -22.84
N GLN A 15 13.81 -1.03 -21.86
CA GLN A 15 12.38 -0.82 -21.74
C GLN A 15 12.08 0.46 -20.93
N PHE A 16 11.07 1.20 -21.38
CA PHE A 16 10.57 2.40 -20.71
C PHE A 16 9.13 2.19 -20.27
N ARG A 17 8.80 2.72 -19.12
CA ARG A 17 7.40 2.78 -18.63
C ARG A 17 6.61 3.83 -19.40
N SER A 18 5.28 3.80 -19.27
CA SER A 18 4.39 4.86 -19.81
C SER A 18 4.70 6.26 -19.22
N SER A 19 5.45 6.34 -18.14
CA SER A 19 5.96 7.60 -17.57
C SER A 19 7.18 8.17 -18.29
N GLY A 20 7.83 7.38 -19.16
CA GLY A 20 9.12 7.72 -19.78
C GLY A 20 10.34 7.31 -18.95
N ASP A 21 10.14 6.80 -17.72
CA ASP A 21 11.22 6.33 -16.87
C ASP A 21 11.73 4.95 -17.32
N PRO A 22 13.03 4.63 -17.13
CA PRO A 22 13.54 3.28 -17.35
C PRO A 22 12.74 2.25 -16.53
N TYR A 23 12.43 1.09 -17.14
CA TYR A 23 11.61 0.06 -16.48
C TYR A 23 12.17 -0.39 -15.12
N VAL A 24 13.49 -0.48 -14.99
CA VAL A 24 14.19 -0.86 -13.76
C VAL A 24 13.85 0.03 -12.55
N SER A 25 13.36 1.25 -12.77
CA SER A 25 12.92 2.17 -11.71
C SER A 25 11.76 1.58 -10.89
N HIS A 26 10.91 0.76 -11.52
CA HIS A 26 9.76 0.14 -10.88
C HIS A 26 10.16 -0.93 -9.86
N PRO A 27 10.89 -2.00 -10.21
CA PRO A 27 11.27 -3.03 -9.24
C PRO A 27 12.15 -2.45 -8.10
N ILE A 28 13.00 -1.47 -8.39
CA ILE A 28 13.76 -0.76 -7.34
C ILE A 28 12.81 -0.02 -6.38
N ALA A 29 11.77 0.64 -6.88
CA ALA A 29 10.79 1.33 -6.03
C ALA A 29 9.97 0.34 -5.20
N VAL A 30 9.59 -0.82 -5.77
CA VAL A 30 8.91 -1.89 -5.03
C VAL A 30 9.81 -2.43 -3.90
N ALA A 31 11.09 -2.71 -4.20
CA ALA A 31 12.05 -3.14 -3.20
C ALA A 31 12.25 -2.10 -2.07
N LYS A 32 12.29 -0.80 -2.40
CA LYS A 32 12.34 0.28 -1.39
C LYS A 32 11.12 0.29 -0.49
N ILE A 33 9.91 0.14 -1.05
CA ILE A 33 8.68 0.04 -0.25
C ILE A 33 8.79 -1.13 0.74
N LEU A 34 9.27 -2.29 0.31
CA LEU A 34 9.42 -3.47 1.16
C LEU A 34 10.53 -3.29 2.21
N ALA A 35 11.63 -2.61 1.87
CA ALA A 35 12.70 -2.28 2.80
C ALA A 35 12.21 -1.37 3.95
N ASP A 36 11.34 -0.38 3.64
CA ASP A 36 10.71 0.48 4.65
C ASP A 36 9.83 -0.34 5.62
N PHE A 37 9.29 -1.48 5.17
CA PHE A 37 8.56 -2.46 5.97
C PHE A 37 9.45 -3.52 6.62
N LYS A 38 10.79 -3.37 6.51
CA LYS A 38 11.79 -4.28 7.12
C LYS A 38 11.63 -5.73 6.68
N MET A 39 11.26 -5.96 5.43
CA MET A 39 11.22 -7.29 4.83
C MET A 39 12.64 -7.85 4.65
N ASP A 40 12.73 -9.18 4.66
CA ASP A 40 14.01 -9.89 4.53
C ASP A 40 14.68 -9.75 3.15
N GLY A 41 15.96 -10.14 3.06
CA GLY A 41 16.75 -10.03 1.83
C GLY A 41 16.18 -10.81 0.65
N ASP A 42 15.58 -11.99 0.89
CA ASP A 42 14.98 -12.79 -0.16
C ASP A 42 13.74 -12.12 -0.74
N CYS A 43 12.92 -11.46 0.10
CA CYS A 43 11.79 -10.68 -0.33
C CYS A 43 12.22 -9.45 -1.15
N LEU A 44 13.29 -8.76 -0.74
CA LEU A 44 13.84 -7.63 -1.49
C LEU A 44 14.41 -8.07 -2.85
N THR A 45 15.13 -9.19 -2.88
CA THR A 45 15.64 -9.79 -4.12
C THR A 45 14.49 -10.20 -5.05
N ALA A 46 13.47 -10.86 -4.49
CA ALA A 46 12.28 -11.22 -5.25
C ALA A 46 11.55 -9.98 -5.79
N ALA A 47 11.53 -8.86 -5.06
CA ALA A 47 10.95 -7.61 -5.54
C ALA A 47 11.68 -7.03 -6.75
N ILE A 48 13.01 -7.16 -6.81
CA ILE A 48 13.80 -6.74 -7.98
C ILE A 48 13.48 -7.63 -9.20
N LEU A 49 13.15 -8.89 -8.98
CA LEU A 49 12.99 -9.93 -10.00
C LEU A 49 11.53 -10.27 -10.32
N HIS A 50 10.54 -9.63 -9.70
CA HIS A 50 9.15 -10.11 -9.66
C HIS A 50 8.51 -10.27 -11.05
N ASP A 51 8.89 -9.45 -12.02
CA ASP A 51 8.35 -9.51 -13.39
C ASP A 51 9.20 -10.36 -14.36
N VAL A 52 10.36 -10.88 -13.92
CA VAL A 52 11.33 -11.57 -14.79
C VAL A 52 10.76 -12.82 -15.46
N ILE A 53 9.92 -13.57 -14.75
CA ILE A 53 9.27 -14.77 -15.31
C ILE A 53 8.28 -14.38 -16.40
N GLU A 54 7.53 -13.29 -16.23
CA GLU A 54 6.50 -12.84 -17.17
C GLU A 54 7.09 -12.12 -18.38
N ASP A 55 7.95 -11.14 -18.12
CA ASP A 55 8.46 -10.24 -19.15
C ASP A 55 9.61 -10.85 -19.96
N SER A 56 10.41 -11.72 -19.35
CA SER A 56 11.62 -12.27 -19.98
C SER A 56 11.55 -13.78 -20.21
N GLY A 57 10.48 -14.46 -19.74
CA GLY A 57 10.31 -15.90 -19.91
C GLY A 57 11.37 -16.74 -19.18
N ILE A 58 12.09 -16.16 -18.21
CA ILE A 58 13.12 -16.87 -17.44
C ILE A 58 12.45 -17.94 -16.58
N PRO A 59 12.85 -19.22 -16.67
CA PRO A 59 12.22 -20.28 -15.91
C PRO A 59 12.58 -20.20 -14.42
N LYS A 60 11.67 -20.65 -13.56
CA LYS A 60 11.85 -20.73 -12.10
C LYS A 60 13.13 -21.48 -11.71
N SER A 61 13.49 -22.55 -12.46
CA SER A 61 14.72 -23.33 -12.20
C SER A 61 15.98 -22.49 -12.31
N TYR A 62 16.01 -21.51 -13.22
CA TYR A 62 17.14 -20.59 -13.34
C TYR A 62 17.27 -19.70 -12.11
N LEU A 63 16.16 -19.12 -11.65
CA LEU A 63 16.14 -18.27 -10.43
C LEU A 63 16.58 -19.08 -9.19
N LYS A 64 16.18 -20.35 -9.10
CA LYS A 64 16.60 -21.24 -8.01
C LYS A 64 18.12 -21.46 -8.00
N ASN A 65 18.73 -21.61 -9.17
CA ASN A 65 20.18 -21.88 -9.29
C ASN A 65 21.02 -20.63 -9.07
N GLU A 66 20.59 -19.47 -9.58
CA GLU A 66 21.33 -18.20 -9.49
C GLU A 66 21.21 -17.54 -8.11
N PHE A 67 20.06 -17.71 -7.44
CA PHE A 67 19.77 -17.07 -6.15
C PHE A 67 19.55 -18.14 -5.06
N ASN A 68 18.31 -18.55 -4.87
CA ASN A 68 17.93 -19.64 -3.97
C ASN A 68 16.47 -20.07 -4.20
N VAL A 69 16.04 -21.08 -3.43
CA VAL A 69 14.69 -21.67 -3.53
C VAL A 69 13.62 -20.67 -3.10
N ASP A 70 13.86 -19.86 -2.07
CA ASP A 70 12.89 -18.92 -1.50
C ASP A 70 12.62 -17.76 -2.46
N VAL A 71 13.65 -17.15 -3.03
CA VAL A 71 13.52 -16.12 -4.07
C VAL A 71 12.75 -16.67 -5.28
N ALA A 72 13.10 -17.86 -5.78
CA ALA A 72 12.42 -18.48 -6.91
C ALA A 72 10.94 -18.78 -6.60
N ASN A 73 10.60 -19.18 -5.38
CA ASN A 73 9.23 -19.43 -4.95
C ASN A 73 8.42 -18.14 -4.82
N LEU A 74 9.02 -17.08 -4.29
CA LEU A 74 8.38 -15.77 -4.17
C LEU A 74 8.04 -15.19 -5.54
N VAL A 75 8.99 -15.17 -6.47
CA VAL A 75 8.80 -14.65 -7.84
C VAL A 75 7.74 -15.47 -8.58
N ASP A 76 7.81 -16.81 -8.55
CA ASP A 76 6.82 -17.71 -9.14
C ASP A 76 5.42 -17.52 -8.51
N GLY A 77 5.37 -17.28 -7.20
CA GLY A 77 4.11 -17.01 -6.50
C GLY A 77 3.44 -15.71 -6.96
N VAL A 78 4.21 -14.64 -7.13
CA VAL A 78 3.70 -13.35 -7.61
C VAL A 78 3.22 -13.48 -9.06
N SER A 79 4.02 -14.08 -9.95
CA SER A 79 3.66 -14.33 -11.35
C SER A 79 2.37 -15.15 -11.48
N LYS A 80 2.14 -16.14 -10.62
CA LYS A 80 0.88 -16.90 -10.60
C LYS A 80 -0.31 -16.05 -10.15
N LEU A 81 -0.12 -15.10 -9.24
CA LEU A 81 -1.18 -14.19 -8.84
C LEU A 81 -1.58 -13.24 -9.98
N ASP A 82 -0.65 -12.81 -10.81
CA ASP A 82 -0.92 -11.93 -11.95
C ASP A 82 -1.75 -12.60 -13.05
N LYS A 83 -1.60 -13.91 -13.22
CA LYS A 83 -2.40 -14.71 -14.16
C LYS A 83 -3.85 -14.95 -13.70
N ILE A 84 -4.17 -14.63 -12.45
CA ILE A 84 -5.53 -14.69 -11.95
C ILE A 84 -6.26 -13.44 -12.47
N SER A 85 -7.12 -13.59 -13.49
CA SER A 85 -7.95 -12.48 -13.97
C SER A 85 -8.97 -12.10 -12.90
N LEU A 86 -8.74 -10.97 -12.26
CA LEU A 86 -9.63 -10.40 -11.25
C LEU A 86 -10.76 -9.67 -12.00
N THR A 87 -11.82 -10.38 -12.34
CA THR A 87 -13.01 -9.79 -12.95
C THR A 87 -13.99 -9.35 -11.88
N SER A 88 -14.74 -8.29 -12.19
CA SER A 88 -15.59 -7.55 -11.23
C SER A 88 -16.93 -8.23 -10.88
N LYS A 89 -17.17 -9.47 -11.30
CA LYS A 89 -18.40 -10.20 -10.94
C LYS A 89 -18.27 -10.86 -9.58
N GLN A 90 -19.32 -10.78 -8.76
CA GLN A 90 -19.29 -11.20 -7.34
C GLN A 90 -18.86 -12.66 -7.12
N GLU A 91 -19.21 -13.59 -8.01
CA GLU A 91 -18.81 -15.01 -7.92
C GLU A 91 -17.32 -15.21 -8.23
N GLU A 92 -16.81 -14.53 -9.26
CA GLU A 92 -15.40 -14.54 -9.62
C GLU A 92 -14.52 -13.84 -8.55
N GLN A 93 -15.05 -12.84 -7.84
CA GLN A 93 -14.33 -12.21 -6.72
C GLN A 93 -14.10 -13.19 -5.57
N ALA A 94 -15.06 -14.04 -5.24
CA ALA A 94 -14.92 -15.04 -4.20
C ALA A 94 -13.88 -16.11 -4.57
N GLU A 95 -13.90 -16.60 -5.81
CA GLU A 95 -12.95 -17.57 -6.30
C GLU A 95 -11.53 -17.01 -6.38
N ASN A 96 -11.38 -15.79 -6.87
CA ASN A 96 -10.10 -15.09 -6.96
C ASN A 96 -9.53 -14.79 -5.57
N PHE A 97 -10.40 -14.41 -4.62
CA PHE A 97 -10.00 -14.25 -3.23
C PHE A 97 -9.53 -15.57 -2.60
N GLN A 98 -10.22 -16.67 -2.89
CA GLN A 98 -9.81 -18.00 -2.42
C GLN A 98 -8.46 -18.45 -3.02
N LYS A 99 -8.24 -18.25 -4.32
CA LYS A 99 -6.95 -18.53 -4.98
C LYS A 99 -5.81 -17.70 -4.39
N MET A 100 -6.09 -16.45 -4.07
CA MET A 100 -5.15 -15.56 -3.42
C MET A 100 -4.85 -15.99 -1.99
N LEU A 101 -5.85 -16.42 -1.21
CA LEU A 101 -5.66 -17.03 0.11
C LEU A 101 -4.82 -18.31 0.03
N LEU A 102 -5.01 -19.14 -1.00
CA LEU A 102 -4.21 -20.34 -1.24
C LEU A 102 -2.74 -20.01 -1.55
N ALA A 103 -2.48 -18.96 -2.32
CA ALA A 103 -1.11 -18.47 -2.54
C ALA A 103 -0.47 -17.94 -1.25
N MET A 104 -1.25 -17.21 -0.44
CA MET A 104 -0.83 -16.72 0.89
C MET A 104 -0.53 -17.85 1.88
N SER A 105 -1.24 -19.00 1.77
CA SER A 105 -1.05 -20.13 2.69
C SER A 105 0.34 -20.77 2.56
N LYS A 106 1.03 -20.57 1.44
CA LYS A 106 2.39 -21.08 1.19
C LYS A 106 3.45 -20.12 1.74
N ASP A 107 3.34 -18.85 1.42
CA ASP A 107 4.25 -17.80 1.92
C ASP A 107 3.55 -16.44 1.88
N ILE A 108 3.36 -15.83 3.04
CA ILE A 108 2.71 -14.51 3.17
C ILE A 108 3.49 -13.40 2.45
N ARG A 109 4.81 -13.56 2.26
CA ARG A 109 5.66 -12.57 1.58
C ARG A 109 5.21 -12.35 0.12
N VAL A 110 4.62 -13.35 -0.52
CA VAL A 110 4.08 -13.24 -1.89
C VAL A 110 3.02 -12.13 -1.99
N ILE A 111 2.07 -12.10 -1.05
CA ILE A 111 1.03 -11.07 -1.08
C ILE A 111 1.55 -9.70 -0.62
N VAL A 112 2.49 -9.67 0.31
CA VAL A 112 3.14 -8.42 0.75
C VAL A 112 3.89 -7.78 -0.42
N LEU A 113 4.63 -8.58 -1.20
CA LEU A 113 5.30 -8.14 -2.41
C LEU A 113 4.29 -7.63 -3.45
N LYS A 114 3.20 -8.38 -3.68
CA LYS A 114 2.13 -7.96 -4.62
C LYS A 114 1.44 -6.67 -4.20
N LEU A 115 1.24 -6.45 -2.89
CA LEU A 115 0.71 -5.19 -2.37
C LEU A 115 1.69 -4.03 -2.60
N ALA A 116 3.00 -4.25 -2.45
CA ALA A 116 4.02 -3.24 -2.73
C ALA A 116 4.09 -2.88 -4.21
N ASP A 117 4.02 -3.87 -5.11
CA ASP A 117 3.90 -3.67 -6.54
C ASP A 117 2.64 -2.84 -6.87
N ARG A 118 1.47 -3.26 -6.37
CA ARG A 118 0.21 -2.54 -6.57
C ARG A 118 0.30 -1.10 -6.07
N LEU A 119 0.91 -0.86 -4.91
CA LEU A 119 1.07 0.48 -4.37
C LEU A 119 1.93 1.37 -5.28
N HIS A 120 3.06 0.85 -5.79
CA HIS A 120 3.87 1.60 -6.74
C HIS A 120 3.13 1.86 -8.06
N ASN A 121 2.39 0.88 -8.57
CA ASN A 121 1.56 1.03 -9.76
C ASN A 121 0.48 2.11 -9.56
N MET A 122 -0.15 2.18 -8.39
CA MET A 122 -1.10 3.22 -8.04
C MET A 122 -0.47 4.62 -7.97
N ARG A 123 0.75 4.76 -7.43
CA ARG A 123 1.50 6.03 -7.39
C ARG A 123 1.83 6.56 -8.78
N THR A 124 2.02 5.67 -9.75
CA THR A 124 2.36 6.00 -11.14
C THR A 124 1.19 5.92 -12.13
N LEU A 125 -0.04 5.71 -11.63
CA LEU A 125 -1.23 5.42 -12.42
C LEU A 125 -1.61 6.55 -13.41
N LYS A 126 -1.26 7.79 -13.10
CA LYS A 126 -1.58 8.99 -13.89
C LYS A 126 -1.05 8.96 -15.33
N TYR A 127 -0.05 8.13 -15.63
CA TYR A 127 0.55 8.00 -16.96
C TYR A 127 -0.20 7.04 -17.90
N LEU A 128 -1.19 6.31 -17.39
CA LEU A 128 -2.03 5.41 -18.18
C LEU A 128 -3.26 6.15 -18.74
N ASN A 129 -3.94 5.55 -19.72
CA ASN A 129 -5.22 6.09 -20.20
C ASN A 129 -6.31 6.01 -19.11
N LYS A 130 -7.34 6.86 -19.22
CA LYS A 130 -8.36 7.03 -18.18
C LYS A 130 -9.15 5.77 -17.85
N ASP A 131 -9.48 4.96 -18.85
CA ASP A 131 -10.23 3.72 -18.65
C ASP A 131 -9.40 2.68 -17.88
N LYS A 132 -8.12 2.54 -18.23
CA LYS A 132 -7.18 1.68 -17.50
C LYS A 132 -6.93 2.17 -16.07
N GLN A 133 -6.79 3.50 -15.89
CA GLN A 133 -6.71 4.10 -14.56
C GLN A 133 -7.90 3.70 -13.70
N LYS A 134 -9.13 3.90 -14.22
CA LYS A 134 -10.36 3.63 -13.47
C LYS A 134 -10.51 2.16 -13.13
N ARG A 135 -10.22 1.25 -14.06
CA ARG A 135 -10.25 -0.19 -13.83
C ARG A 135 -9.31 -0.61 -12.71
N ILE A 136 -8.02 -0.20 -12.80
CA ILE A 136 -7.00 -0.53 -11.80
C ILE A 136 -7.36 0.05 -10.43
N ALA A 137 -7.86 1.28 -10.38
CA ALA A 137 -8.29 1.92 -9.14
C ALA A 137 -9.49 1.21 -8.49
N THR A 138 -10.47 0.78 -9.29
CA THR A 138 -11.63 0.01 -8.79
C THR A 138 -11.18 -1.33 -8.21
N GLU A 139 -10.38 -2.09 -8.96
CA GLU A 139 -9.79 -3.35 -8.50
C GLU A 139 -8.99 -3.16 -7.19
N THR A 140 -8.25 -2.07 -7.10
CA THR A 140 -7.47 -1.75 -5.89
C THR A 140 -8.37 -1.53 -4.68
N LEU A 141 -9.49 -0.81 -4.81
CA LEU A 141 -10.45 -0.59 -3.72
C LEU A 141 -11.22 -1.84 -3.32
N GLU A 142 -11.57 -2.69 -4.29
CA GLU A 142 -12.42 -3.85 -4.06
C GLU A 142 -11.64 -5.06 -3.55
N ILE A 143 -10.34 -5.19 -3.89
CA ILE A 143 -9.56 -6.39 -3.61
C ILE A 143 -8.32 -6.07 -2.76
N TYR A 144 -7.40 -5.25 -3.26
CA TYR A 144 -6.08 -5.08 -2.62
C TYR A 144 -6.14 -4.30 -1.31
N ALA A 145 -6.94 -3.23 -1.25
CA ALA A 145 -7.08 -2.46 -0.02
C ALA A 145 -7.74 -3.28 1.12
N PRO A 146 -8.82 -4.04 0.91
CA PRO A 146 -9.35 -4.96 1.92
C PRO A 146 -8.36 -6.00 2.42
N ILE A 147 -7.49 -6.53 1.53
CA ILE A 147 -6.45 -7.50 1.92
C ILE A 147 -5.41 -6.83 2.80
N ALA A 148 -4.88 -5.69 2.38
CA ALA A 148 -3.93 -4.93 3.19
C ALA A 148 -4.51 -4.59 4.58
N HIS A 149 -5.81 -4.28 4.65
CA HIS A 149 -6.50 -4.03 5.91
C HIS A 149 -6.55 -5.27 6.81
N ARG A 150 -6.93 -6.44 6.24
CA ARG A 150 -7.00 -7.72 6.99
C ARG A 150 -5.64 -8.20 7.48
N LEU A 151 -4.57 -7.91 6.73
CA LEU A 151 -3.19 -8.20 7.13
C LEU A 151 -2.64 -7.21 8.16
N GLY A 152 -3.43 -6.21 8.58
CA GLY A 152 -2.98 -5.18 9.50
C GLY A 152 -2.00 -4.17 8.88
N MET A 153 -1.80 -4.19 7.57
CA MET A 153 -0.92 -3.29 6.83
C MET A 153 -1.58 -1.92 6.63
N HIS A 154 -1.89 -1.24 7.74
CA HIS A 154 -2.70 -0.02 7.73
C HIS A 154 -2.13 1.12 6.89
N GLN A 155 -0.82 1.20 6.71
CA GLN A 155 -0.19 2.21 5.88
C GLN A 155 -0.50 1.96 4.39
N PHE A 156 -0.32 0.72 3.92
CA PHE A 156 -0.70 0.32 2.56
C PHE A 156 -2.19 0.55 2.30
N TYR A 157 -3.02 0.02 3.17
CA TYR A 157 -4.47 0.12 3.07
C TYR A 157 -4.94 1.57 2.85
N ARG A 158 -4.48 2.49 3.70
CA ARG A 158 -4.89 3.91 3.62
C ARG A 158 -4.40 4.58 2.35
N GLU A 159 -3.16 4.34 1.96
CA GLU A 159 -2.58 4.95 0.77
C GLU A 159 -3.25 4.39 -0.51
N LEU A 160 -3.49 3.08 -0.57
CA LEU A 160 -4.21 2.46 -1.69
C LEU A 160 -5.63 3.03 -1.82
N GLU A 161 -6.37 3.17 -0.71
CA GLU A 161 -7.71 3.77 -0.72
C GLU A 161 -7.69 5.22 -1.19
N ASP A 162 -6.77 6.05 -0.68
CA ASP A 162 -6.70 7.47 -1.04
C ASP A 162 -6.30 7.67 -2.51
N LEU A 163 -5.33 6.90 -3.02
CA LEU A 163 -4.93 6.93 -4.43
C LEU A 163 -6.07 6.48 -5.36
N ALA A 164 -6.77 5.41 -5.00
CA ALA A 164 -7.90 4.93 -5.77
C ALA A 164 -9.09 5.91 -5.74
N PHE A 165 -9.36 6.53 -4.60
CA PHE A 165 -10.38 7.56 -4.43
C PHE A 165 -10.12 8.78 -5.32
N GLU A 166 -8.86 9.20 -5.44
CA GLU A 166 -8.47 10.32 -6.30
C GLU A 166 -8.80 10.04 -7.78
N VAL A 167 -8.64 8.80 -8.23
CA VAL A 167 -8.91 8.39 -9.62
C VAL A 167 -10.41 8.19 -9.88
N ILE A 168 -11.11 7.50 -8.96
CA ILE A 168 -12.53 7.14 -9.16
C ILE A 168 -13.45 8.34 -8.93
N HIS A 169 -13.13 9.20 -7.96
CA HIS A 169 -13.94 10.36 -7.59
C HIS A 169 -13.12 11.66 -7.53
N PRO A 170 -12.49 12.11 -8.63
CA PRO A 170 -11.53 13.23 -8.63
C PRO A 170 -12.13 14.52 -8.10
N TYR A 171 -13.38 14.84 -8.48
CA TYR A 171 -14.07 16.03 -8.00
C TYR A 171 -14.32 15.98 -6.49
N LYS A 172 -14.87 14.87 -5.97
CA LYS A 172 -15.13 14.70 -4.53
C LYS A 172 -13.85 14.73 -3.71
N ASN A 173 -12.79 14.10 -4.22
CA ASN A 173 -11.47 14.13 -3.60
C ASN A 173 -10.93 15.56 -3.50
N LYS A 174 -11.00 16.35 -4.59
CA LYS A 174 -10.55 17.75 -4.62
C LYS A 174 -11.33 18.63 -3.63
N VAL A 175 -12.67 18.51 -3.61
CA VAL A 175 -13.52 19.25 -2.69
C VAL A 175 -13.17 18.92 -1.24
N LEU A 176 -13.06 17.64 -0.92
CA LEU A 176 -12.74 17.18 0.43
C LEU A 176 -11.34 17.61 0.88
N LYS A 177 -10.33 17.48 0.01
CA LYS A 177 -8.95 17.99 0.26
C LYS A 177 -8.97 19.48 0.59
N ASN A 178 -9.69 20.28 -0.20
CA ASN A 178 -9.75 21.73 0.01
C ASN A 178 -10.49 22.10 1.30
N ALA A 179 -11.60 21.44 1.60
CA ALA A 179 -12.36 21.67 2.81
C ALA A 179 -11.55 21.33 4.08
N ILE A 180 -10.86 20.18 4.08
CA ILE A 180 -9.97 19.79 5.18
C ILE A 180 -8.82 20.79 5.31
N LYS A 181 -8.17 21.19 4.20
CA LYS A 181 -7.07 22.16 4.21
C LYS A 181 -7.51 23.51 4.78
N LYS A 182 -8.70 23.99 4.42
CA LYS A 182 -9.28 25.23 4.95
C LYS A 182 -9.51 25.12 6.45
N ASN A 183 -10.12 24.04 6.90
CA ASN A 183 -10.38 23.79 8.32
C ASN A 183 -9.09 23.58 9.13
N THR A 184 -8.05 22.99 8.54
CA THR A 184 -6.76 22.72 9.23
C THR A 184 -5.95 23.99 9.44
N LYS A 185 -5.92 24.92 8.47
CA LYS A 185 -5.14 26.16 8.58
C LYS A 185 -5.53 26.98 9.82
N GLY A 186 -6.83 27.07 10.13
CA GLY A 186 -7.32 27.79 11.32
C GLY A 186 -7.13 27.02 12.64
N ARG A 187 -6.97 25.70 12.60
CA ARG A 187 -6.95 24.85 13.80
C ARG A 187 -5.57 24.31 14.18
N LYS A 188 -4.52 24.59 13.40
CA LYS A 188 -3.17 24.07 13.66
C LYS A 188 -2.67 24.45 15.07
N LYS A 189 -2.91 25.68 15.52
CA LYS A 189 -2.55 26.13 16.87
C LYS A 189 -3.28 25.33 17.96
N ILE A 190 -4.58 25.04 17.73
CA ILE A 190 -5.40 24.26 18.67
C ILE A 190 -4.90 22.81 18.72
N LEU A 191 -4.62 22.19 17.56
CA LEU A 191 -4.10 20.83 17.48
C LEU A 191 -2.75 20.69 18.19
N ASN A 192 -1.83 21.64 17.97
CA ASN A 192 -0.55 21.67 18.66
C ASN A 192 -0.74 21.83 20.19
N LYS A 193 -1.68 22.69 20.62
CA LYS A 193 -1.99 22.86 22.04
C LYS A 193 -2.52 21.56 22.67
N ILE A 194 -3.44 20.86 21.96
CA ILE A 194 -3.96 19.56 22.43
C ILE A 194 -2.83 18.53 22.51
N GLU A 195 -1.96 18.46 21.49
CA GLU A 195 -0.81 17.55 21.50
C GLU A 195 0.13 17.83 22.66
N SER A 196 0.43 19.11 22.94
CA SER A 196 1.26 19.51 24.08
C SER A 196 0.59 19.14 25.42
N SER A 197 -0.70 19.43 25.58
CA SER A 197 -1.43 19.09 26.81
C SER A 197 -1.49 17.57 27.06
N ILE A 198 -1.63 16.77 25.99
CA ILE A 198 -1.56 15.29 26.10
C ILE A 198 -0.16 14.87 26.56
N LYS A 199 0.91 15.43 25.97
CA LYS A 199 2.29 15.14 26.35
C LYS A 199 2.59 15.51 27.79
N GLU A 200 2.18 16.70 28.20
CA GLU A 200 2.33 17.18 29.58
C GLU A 200 1.65 16.23 30.57
N LYS A 201 0.41 15.85 30.28
CA LYS A 201 -0.35 14.92 31.13
C LYS A 201 0.31 13.55 31.23
N LEU A 202 0.77 12.98 30.13
CA LEU A 202 1.47 11.68 30.13
C LEU A 202 2.80 11.75 30.92
N ASN A 203 3.51 12.88 30.86
CA ASN A 203 4.73 13.09 31.61
C ASN A 203 4.46 13.22 33.13
N GLU A 204 3.34 13.83 33.56
CA GLU A 204 2.92 13.86 34.96
C GLU A 204 2.78 12.45 35.57
N TYR A 205 2.38 11.46 34.74
CA TYR A 205 2.27 10.04 35.13
C TYR A 205 3.53 9.23 34.82
N GLU A 206 4.67 9.89 34.53
CA GLU A 206 5.95 9.26 34.19
C GLU A 206 5.86 8.25 33.04
N LEU A 207 4.89 8.46 32.11
CA LEU A 207 4.71 7.61 30.96
C LEU A 207 5.60 8.07 29.80
N ASN A 208 6.65 7.32 29.55
CA ASN A 208 7.51 7.54 28.37
C ASN A 208 6.73 7.16 27.09
N SER A 209 6.27 8.18 26.37
CA SER A 209 5.38 8.02 25.24
C SER A 209 5.64 9.03 24.14
N GLN A 210 5.29 8.65 22.90
CA GLN A 210 5.27 9.54 21.75
C GLN A 210 3.83 9.85 21.36
N VAL A 211 3.51 11.14 21.28
CA VAL A 211 2.20 11.60 20.83
C VAL A 211 2.34 12.20 19.44
N ASN A 212 1.57 11.69 18.48
CA ASN A 212 1.56 12.15 17.11
C ASN A 212 0.13 12.44 16.64
N GLY A 213 -0.17 13.70 16.33
CA GLY A 213 -1.42 14.11 15.71
C GLY A 213 -1.45 13.72 14.23
N ARG A 214 -2.58 13.20 13.75
CA ARG A 214 -2.77 12.85 12.34
C ARG A 214 -4.16 13.21 11.85
N ILE A 215 -4.25 13.57 10.57
CA ILE A 215 -5.52 13.65 9.86
C ILE A 215 -5.90 12.25 9.38
N LYS A 216 -7.17 11.87 9.52
CA LYS A 216 -7.67 10.62 8.95
C LYS A 216 -7.58 10.67 7.42
N HIS A 217 -7.35 9.52 6.79
CA HIS A 217 -7.24 9.43 5.34
C HIS A 217 -8.56 9.82 4.65
N LEU A 218 -8.45 10.41 3.46
CA LEU A 218 -9.55 11.08 2.78
C LEU A 218 -10.71 10.14 2.45
N TYR A 219 -10.39 8.96 1.93
CA TYR A 219 -11.41 7.97 1.60
C TYR A 219 -12.18 7.49 2.83
N GLY A 220 -11.53 7.31 3.96
CA GLY A 220 -12.18 6.96 5.23
C GLY A 220 -13.18 8.02 5.69
N ILE A 221 -12.85 9.31 5.53
CA ILE A 221 -13.77 10.41 5.80
C ILE A 221 -14.94 10.37 4.81
N PHE A 222 -14.66 10.24 3.51
CA PHE A 222 -15.69 10.12 2.47
C PHE A 222 -16.64 8.93 2.72
N LYS A 223 -16.09 7.77 3.06
CA LYS A 223 -16.88 6.57 3.39
C LYS A 223 -17.82 6.81 4.57
N LYS A 224 -17.36 7.47 5.64
CA LYS A 224 -18.21 7.85 6.78
C LYS A 224 -19.31 8.83 6.38
N MET A 225 -18.98 9.86 5.60
CA MET A 225 -19.99 10.79 5.08
C MET A 225 -21.09 10.05 4.30
N LYS A 226 -20.69 9.11 3.43
CA LYS A 226 -21.62 8.34 2.61
C LYS A 226 -22.47 7.38 3.45
N THR A 227 -21.86 6.61 4.38
CA THR A 227 -22.56 5.58 5.16
C THR A 227 -23.44 6.16 6.26
N GLN A 228 -23.07 7.31 6.83
CA GLN A 228 -23.80 7.96 7.91
C GLN A 228 -24.69 9.14 7.42
N THR A 229 -24.72 9.39 6.10
CA THR A 229 -25.48 10.52 5.48
C THR A 229 -25.15 11.86 6.14
N LYS A 230 -23.86 12.06 6.51
CA LYS A 230 -23.39 13.25 7.22
C LYS A 230 -22.63 14.20 6.29
N SER A 231 -22.77 15.51 6.56
CA SER A 231 -21.88 16.52 5.96
C SER A 231 -20.48 16.46 6.60
N LEU A 232 -19.47 17.07 5.97
CA LEU A 232 -18.11 17.11 6.51
C LEU A 232 -18.06 17.74 7.91
N ASP A 233 -18.86 18.79 8.15
CA ASP A 233 -18.89 19.48 9.45
C ASP A 233 -19.49 18.61 10.57
N GLN A 234 -20.26 17.61 10.20
CA GLN A 234 -20.83 16.61 11.14
C GLN A 234 -19.91 15.41 11.37
N VAL A 235 -18.83 15.27 10.59
CA VAL A 235 -17.81 14.25 10.80
C VAL A 235 -16.79 14.76 11.80
N LEU A 236 -17.06 14.57 13.10
CA LEU A 236 -16.28 15.11 14.20
C LEU A 236 -14.88 14.50 14.33
N ASP A 237 -14.63 13.34 13.75
CA ASP A 237 -13.41 12.57 13.94
C ASP A 237 -12.40 12.66 12.78
N VAL A 238 -12.25 13.87 12.19
CA VAL A 238 -11.27 14.14 11.12
C VAL A 238 -9.83 14.05 11.64
N TYR A 239 -9.61 14.35 12.92
CA TYR A 239 -8.31 14.34 13.58
C TYR A 239 -8.23 13.17 14.57
N ALA A 240 -7.06 12.60 14.71
CA ALA A 240 -6.76 11.57 15.70
C ALA A 240 -5.36 11.80 16.27
N PHE A 241 -5.17 11.54 17.56
CA PHE A 241 -3.86 11.49 18.19
C PHE A 241 -3.50 10.02 18.42
N LYS A 242 -2.28 9.65 18.04
CA LYS A 242 -1.71 8.33 18.33
C LYS A 242 -0.70 8.49 19.45
N ILE A 243 -0.93 7.77 20.55
CA ILE A 243 0.01 7.65 21.65
C ILE A 243 0.71 6.31 21.48
N THR A 244 2.03 6.32 21.41
CA THR A 244 2.87 5.12 21.35
C THR A 244 3.64 5.01 22.66
N THR A 245 3.53 3.88 23.34
CA THR A 245 4.14 3.58 24.64
C THR A 245 5.09 2.39 24.51
N ASN A 246 5.91 2.17 25.56
CA ASN A 246 6.92 1.11 25.57
C ASN A 246 6.34 -0.26 25.99
N SER A 247 5.17 -0.30 26.64
CA SER A 247 4.57 -1.55 27.13
C SER A 247 3.04 -1.54 26.99
N VAL A 248 2.45 -2.72 27.00
CA VAL A 248 0.98 -2.90 27.00
C VAL A 248 0.35 -2.26 28.25
N MET A 249 1.01 -2.39 29.40
CA MET A 249 0.52 -1.81 30.65
C MET A 249 0.48 -0.27 30.56
N ASP A 250 1.48 0.35 29.93
CA ASP A 250 1.52 1.80 29.74
C ASP A 250 0.44 2.27 28.74
N CYS A 251 0.02 1.42 27.79
CA CYS A 251 -1.14 1.72 26.95
C CYS A 251 -2.41 1.84 27.79
N TYR A 252 -2.63 0.93 28.74
CA TYR A 252 -3.77 1.00 29.65
C TYR A 252 -3.72 2.20 30.58
N LYS A 253 -2.53 2.53 31.12
CA LYS A 253 -2.35 3.74 31.94
C LYS A 253 -2.62 5.03 31.16
N ALA A 254 -2.19 5.07 29.88
CA ALA A 254 -2.43 6.22 29.02
C ALA A 254 -3.91 6.38 28.60
N LEU A 255 -4.71 5.32 28.72
CA LEU A 255 -6.14 5.33 28.39
C LEU A 255 -7.01 5.79 29.58
N GLY A 256 -6.63 5.49 30.82
CA GLY A 256 -7.32 5.84 32.06
C GLY A 256 -6.91 7.17 32.60
#